data_3b56475606b4b7d60a385682c79085e3
#
_entry.id   3b56475606b4b7d60a385682c79085e3
#
_cell.length_a   1.000
_cell.length_b   1.000
_cell.length_c   1.000
_cell.angle_alpha   90.00
_cell.angle_beta   90.00
_cell.angle_gamma   90.00
#
_symmetry.space_group_name_H-M   'P 1'
#
loop_
_entity.id
_entity.type
_entity.pdbx_description
1 polymer ?
#
loop_
_entity_poly.entity_id
_entity_poly.type
_entity_poly.pdbx_seq_one_letter_code
_entity_poly.pdbx_strand_id
1 'polypeptide(L)'
;VTIDPNLNTSINIGLVTEDGERTFITNRNGSLWKENIEHVNFDKIKEAKILSLASIFNCPLLDGKTLEKIFSFAKEHGMTITADMIMPRLGETLDDIAGALQYVDYFFPNYDEACLMTGEKDEAKVADKLFSYGIKNVVMKIGTRGCYIRNKDGVMIVPACKGITAV
;
A
#
# COMPACT_ATOMS: atom_id res chain seq x y z
N VAL A 1 -8.35 -12.23 -15.15
CA VAL A 1 -7.22 -13.00 -14.58
C VAL A 1 -6.31 -13.38 -15.72
N THR A 2 -5.05 -13.03 -15.61
CA THR A 2 -4.00 -13.46 -16.56
C THR A 2 -3.38 -14.74 -16.03
N ILE A 3 -3.25 -15.76 -16.87
CA ILE A 3 -2.61 -17.03 -16.53
C ILE A 3 -1.34 -17.15 -17.36
N ASP A 4 -0.19 -17.27 -16.71
CA ASP A 4 1.08 -17.61 -17.35
C ASP A 4 1.41 -19.07 -17.03
N PRO A 5 1.40 -19.97 -18.03
CA PRO A 5 1.68 -21.39 -17.81
C PRO A 5 3.13 -21.69 -17.41
N ASN A 6 4.02 -20.70 -17.54
CA ASN A 6 5.44 -20.85 -17.20
C ASN A 6 5.77 -20.35 -15.78
N LEU A 7 4.80 -19.77 -15.08
CA LEU A 7 5.00 -19.25 -13.73
C LEU A 7 4.22 -20.05 -12.69
N ASN A 8 4.89 -20.38 -11.62
CA ASN A 8 4.22 -20.95 -10.45
C ASN A 8 3.44 -19.87 -9.68
N THR A 9 2.32 -20.25 -9.10
CA THR A 9 1.59 -19.40 -8.16
C THR A 9 2.51 -19.03 -7.00
N SER A 10 2.45 -17.78 -6.60
CA SER A 10 3.15 -17.32 -5.39
C SER A 10 2.61 -18.00 -4.15
N ILE A 11 3.51 -18.45 -3.29
CA ILE A 11 3.18 -19.10 -2.03
C ILE A 11 3.68 -18.23 -0.87
N ASN A 12 2.79 -17.94 0.08
CA ASN A 12 3.13 -17.32 1.34
C ASN A 12 2.84 -18.30 2.47
N ILE A 13 3.84 -18.54 3.32
CA ILE A 13 3.71 -19.32 4.54
C ILE A 13 3.73 -18.33 5.71
N GLY A 14 2.63 -18.23 6.44
CA GLY A 14 2.54 -17.43 7.66
C GLY A 14 2.96 -18.24 8.88
N LEU A 15 3.96 -17.76 9.60
CA LEU A 15 4.33 -18.25 10.93
C LEU A 15 3.69 -17.33 11.96
N VAL A 16 2.90 -17.88 12.85
CA VAL A 16 2.20 -17.13 13.90
C VAL A 16 2.72 -17.57 15.26
N THR A 17 3.15 -16.63 16.06
CA THR A 17 3.61 -16.85 17.44
C THR A 17 2.44 -16.87 18.41
N GLU A 18 2.65 -17.33 19.65
CA GLU A 18 1.60 -17.42 20.68
C GLU A 18 0.99 -16.06 21.04
N ASP A 19 1.74 -14.97 20.90
CA ASP A 19 1.28 -13.59 21.11
C ASP A 19 0.60 -12.97 19.89
N GLY A 20 0.44 -13.76 18.79
CA GLY A 20 -0.26 -13.34 17.57
C GLY A 20 0.58 -12.59 16.55
N GLU A 21 1.90 -12.43 16.79
CA GLU A 21 2.81 -11.86 15.81
C GLU A 21 2.97 -12.77 14.59
N ARG A 22 3.10 -12.17 13.40
CA ARG A 22 3.10 -12.89 12.12
C ARG A 22 4.34 -12.59 11.31
N THR A 23 5.05 -13.64 10.90
CA THR A 23 6.16 -13.57 9.96
C THR A 23 5.81 -14.35 8.69
N PHE A 24 6.13 -13.83 7.53
CA PHE A 24 5.81 -14.46 6.26
C PHE A 24 7.07 -14.89 5.51
N ILE A 25 7.05 -16.13 5.02
CA ILE A 25 8.04 -16.67 4.09
C ILE A 25 7.37 -16.71 2.72
N THR A 26 7.92 -15.99 1.75
CA THR A 26 7.37 -15.87 0.39
C THR A 26 8.38 -16.39 -0.63
N ASN A 27 7.93 -17.19 -1.60
CA ASN A 27 8.81 -17.62 -2.70
C ASN A 27 9.03 -16.46 -3.68
N ARG A 28 10.30 -16.17 -4.02
CA ARG A 28 10.67 -15.07 -4.93
C ARG A 28 10.49 -15.39 -6.43
N ASN A 29 10.22 -16.64 -6.78
CA ASN A 29 10.03 -17.09 -8.18
C ASN A 29 8.56 -17.28 -8.56
N GLY A 30 7.63 -16.83 -7.73
CA GLY A 30 6.20 -16.89 -8.01
C GLY A 30 5.71 -15.73 -8.88
N SER A 31 4.46 -15.83 -9.30
CA SER A 31 3.79 -14.88 -10.20
C SER A 31 3.84 -13.43 -9.72
N LEU A 32 3.72 -13.16 -8.41
CA LEU A 32 3.80 -11.79 -7.85
C LEU A 32 5.13 -11.08 -8.17
N TRP A 33 6.25 -11.80 -8.27
CA TRP A 33 7.56 -11.24 -8.60
C TRP A 33 7.73 -10.94 -10.08
N LYS A 34 6.81 -11.40 -10.92
CA LYS A 34 6.79 -11.23 -12.37
C LYS A 34 5.65 -10.35 -12.86
N GLU A 35 4.77 -9.92 -11.92
CA GLU A 35 3.69 -8.98 -12.24
C GLU A 35 4.29 -7.67 -12.73
N ASN A 36 3.85 -7.21 -13.91
CA ASN A 36 4.35 -6.00 -14.54
C ASN A 36 3.22 -5.26 -15.28
N ILE A 37 3.53 -4.13 -15.87
CA ILE A 37 2.54 -3.25 -16.52
C ILE A 37 1.83 -3.91 -17.71
N GLU A 38 2.44 -4.88 -18.38
CA GLU A 38 1.83 -5.56 -19.53
C GLU A 38 0.62 -6.42 -19.12
N HIS A 39 0.57 -6.81 -17.83
CA HIS A 39 -0.57 -7.54 -17.27
C HIS A 39 -1.73 -6.62 -16.87
N VAL A 40 -1.54 -5.31 -16.90
CA VAL A 40 -2.55 -4.31 -16.54
C VAL A 40 -3.45 -4.04 -17.75
N ASN A 41 -4.70 -4.44 -17.67
CA ASN A 41 -5.67 -4.18 -18.73
C ASN A 41 -6.30 -2.79 -18.55
N PHE A 42 -5.72 -1.78 -19.18
CA PHE A 42 -6.16 -0.39 -19.09
C PHE A 42 -7.59 -0.17 -19.62
N ASP A 43 -8.03 -0.92 -20.63
CA ASP A 43 -9.40 -0.83 -21.14
C ASP A 43 -10.47 -1.28 -20.13
N LYS A 44 -10.13 -2.25 -19.28
CA LYS A 44 -11.01 -2.66 -18.18
C LYS A 44 -10.92 -1.73 -16.98
N ILE A 45 -9.74 -1.18 -16.71
CA ILE A 45 -9.55 -0.26 -15.58
C ILE A 45 -10.41 0.99 -15.76
N LYS A 46 -10.50 1.57 -16.96
CA LYS A 46 -11.28 2.81 -17.20
C LYS A 46 -12.76 2.71 -16.87
N GLU A 47 -13.31 1.49 -16.74
CA GLU A 47 -14.70 1.26 -16.35
C GLU A 47 -14.91 1.29 -14.81
N ALA A 48 -13.81 1.28 -14.04
CA ALA A 48 -13.86 1.25 -12.59
C ALA A 48 -14.05 2.64 -11.99
N LYS A 49 -14.67 2.70 -10.82
CA LYS A 49 -14.79 3.94 -10.02
C LYS A 49 -13.63 4.11 -9.04
N ILE A 50 -13.04 3.00 -8.64
CA ILE A 50 -11.97 2.95 -7.66
C ILE A 50 -10.87 2.04 -8.19
N LEU A 51 -9.64 2.52 -8.16
CA LEU A 51 -8.43 1.72 -8.30
C LEU A 51 -7.86 1.47 -6.90
N SER A 52 -7.79 0.21 -6.50
CA SER A 52 -7.17 -0.18 -5.23
C SER A 52 -5.89 -0.95 -5.50
N LEU A 53 -4.75 -0.40 -5.09
CA LEU A 53 -3.47 -1.08 -5.08
C LEU A 53 -3.10 -1.46 -3.66
N ALA A 54 -3.30 -2.73 -3.32
CA ALA A 54 -2.87 -3.28 -2.04
C ALA A 54 -1.40 -3.67 -2.10
N SER A 55 -0.67 -3.38 -1.01
CA SER A 55 0.70 -3.86 -0.80
C SER A 55 1.71 -3.36 -1.84
N ILE A 56 1.87 -2.03 -2.00
CA ILE A 56 3.01 -1.44 -2.71
C ILE A 56 4.30 -2.11 -2.20
N PHE A 57 5.28 -2.36 -3.08
CA PHE A 57 6.51 -3.13 -2.90
C PHE A 57 6.32 -4.67 -2.92
N ASN A 58 5.10 -5.19 -3.03
CA ASN A 58 4.90 -6.64 -3.13
C ASN A 58 5.27 -7.21 -4.51
N CYS A 59 5.13 -6.39 -5.55
CA CYS A 59 5.41 -6.73 -6.94
C CYS A 59 6.57 -5.86 -7.44
N PRO A 60 7.82 -6.32 -7.40
CA PRO A 60 9.00 -5.47 -7.66
C PRO A 60 9.05 -4.85 -9.06
N LEU A 61 8.39 -5.44 -10.05
CA LEU A 61 8.33 -4.89 -11.41
C LEU A 61 7.24 -3.80 -11.58
N LEU A 62 6.37 -3.62 -10.58
CA LEU A 62 5.49 -2.46 -10.48
C LEU A 62 6.23 -1.36 -9.70
N ASP A 63 7.33 -0.88 -10.27
CA ASP A 63 8.16 0.19 -9.71
C ASP A 63 7.46 1.55 -9.67
N GLY A 64 8.11 2.57 -9.10
CA GLY A 64 7.53 3.89 -8.95
C GLY A 64 7.07 4.52 -10.26
N LYS A 65 7.82 4.35 -11.37
CA LYS A 65 7.44 4.86 -12.70
C LYS A 65 6.24 4.12 -13.27
N THR A 66 6.20 2.83 -13.07
CA THR A 66 5.07 1.98 -13.48
C THR A 66 3.81 2.35 -12.70
N LEU A 67 3.93 2.52 -11.38
CA LEU A 67 2.82 2.95 -10.51
C LEU A 67 2.34 4.35 -10.87
N GLU A 68 3.24 5.30 -11.13
CA GLU A 68 2.89 6.64 -11.59
C GLU A 68 2.05 6.60 -12.87
N LYS A 69 2.45 5.79 -13.85
CA LYS A 69 1.71 5.62 -15.10
C LYS A 69 0.30 5.03 -14.88
N ILE A 70 0.17 4.03 -14.00
CA ILE A 70 -1.11 3.42 -13.67
C ILE A 70 -2.03 4.42 -12.94
N PHE A 71 -1.47 5.16 -11.98
CA PHE A 71 -2.24 6.09 -11.15
C PHE A 71 -2.64 7.36 -11.92
N SER A 72 -1.75 7.92 -12.76
CA SER A 72 -2.11 9.05 -13.64
C SER A 72 -3.25 8.65 -14.58
N PHE A 73 -3.15 7.49 -15.24
CA PHE A 73 -4.24 6.97 -16.08
C PHE A 73 -5.56 6.85 -15.31
N ALA A 74 -5.55 6.31 -14.10
CA ALA A 74 -6.74 6.21 -13.28
C ALA A 74 -7.35 7.59 -12.96
N LYS A 75 -6.49 8.59 -12.68
CA LYS A 75 -6.95 9.98 -12.43
C LYS A 75 -7.54 10.63 -13.67
N GLU A 76 -6.94 10.45 -14.83
CA GLU A 76 -7.48 10.94 -16.11
C GLU A 76 -8.89 10.41 -16.39
N HIS A 77 -9.23 9.21 -15.86
CA HIS A 77 -10.55 8.59 -15.98
C HIS A 77 -11.45 8.80 -14.74
N GLY A 78 -11.10 9.75 -13.87
CA GLY A 78 -11.95 10.16 -12.74
C GLY A 78 -12.03 9.17 -11.57
N MET A 79 -11.11 8.22 -11.48
CA MET A 79 -11.13 7.21 -10.41
C MET A 79 -10.63 7.76 -9.07
N THR A 80 -11.16 7.19 -8.00
CA THR A 80 -10.56 7.29 -6.67
C THR A 80 -9.45 6.25 -6.54
N ILE A 81 -8.28 6.66 -6.06
CA ILE A 81 -7.16 5.76 -5.84
C ILE A 81 -6.97 5.49 -4.36
N THR A 82 -7.02 4.21 -3.99
CA THR A 82 -6.66 3.75 -2.65
C THR A 82 -5.40 2.90 -2.73
N ALA A 83 -4.50 3.07 -1.77
CA ALA A 83 -3.27 2.30 -1.73
C ALA A 83 -2.90 1.91 -0.30
N ASP A 84 -2.16 0.81 -0.18
CA ASP A 84 -1.51 0.34 1.02
C ASP A 84 -0.07 -0.05 0.65
N MET A 85 0.80 -0.22 1.62
CA MET A 85 2.18 -0.67 1.40
C MET A 85 2.54 -1.80 2.35
N ILE A 86 3.62 -2.48 2.02
CA ILE A 86 4.30 -3.41 2.92
C ILE A 86 5.73 -2.92 3.15
N MET A 87 6.45 -3.58 4.04
CA MET A 87 7.89 -3.34 4.20
C MET A 87 8.61 -3.50 2.85
N PRO A 88 9.52 -2.58 2.51
CA PRO A 88 10.34 -2.66 1.29
C PRO A 88 11.06 -4.00 1.19
N ARG A 89 11.13 -4.56 -0.01
CA ARG A 89 11.76 -5.88 -0.23
C ARG A 89 13.15 -5.80 -0.83
N LEU A 90 13.43 -4.71 -1.54
CA LEU A 90 14.68 -4.49 -2.27
C LEU A 90 15.38 -3.19 -1.85
N GLY A 91 14.95 -2.60 -0.71
CA GLY A 91 15.51 -1.35 -0.21
C GLY A 91 14.86 -0.09 -0.79
N GLU A 92 13.64 -0.24 -1.32
CA GLU A 92 12.87 0.88 -1.85
C GLU A 92 12.57 1.93 -0.78
N THR A 93 12.42 3.17 -1.21
CA THR A 93 12.13 4.33 -0.38
C THR A 93 10.83 5.03 -0.81
N LEU A 94 10.35 5.99 -0.01
CA LEU A 94 9.22 6.83 -0.43
C LEU A 94 9.55 7.68 -1.66
N ASP A 95 10.81 8.10 -1.81
CA ASP A 95 11.23 8.91 -2.96
C ASP A 95 11.17 8.12 -4.26
N ASP A 96 11.39 6.80 -4.23
CA ASP A 96 11.26 5.94 -5.41
C ASP A 96 9.84 5.88 -5.95
N ILE A 97 8.83 6.10 -5.11
CA ILE A 97 7.41 6.07 -5.45
C ILE A 97 6.73 7.44 -5.35
N ALA A 98 7.48 8.52 -5.11
CA ALA A 98 6.93 9.86 -4.91
C ALA A 98 6.04 10.32 -6.08
N GLY A 99 6.44 10.03 -7.32
CA GLY A 99 5.65 10.33 -8.51
C GLY A 99 4.27 9.66 -8.53
N ALA A 100 4.15 8.49 -7.92
CA ALA A 100 2.87 7.78 -7.81
C ALA A 100 2.04 8.26 -6.61
N LEU A 101 2.67 8.54 -5.45
CA LEU A 101 1.97 8.90 -4.22
C LEU A 101 1.10 10.15 -4.34
N GLN A 102 1.51 11.14 -5.15
CA GLN A 102 0.74 12.37 -5.39
C GLN A 102 -0.67 12.14 -5.96
N TYR A 103 -0.92 10.99 -6.59
CA TYR A 103 -2.22 10.62 -7.15
C TYR A 103 -3.12 9.90 -6.14
N VAL A 104 -2.59 9.47 -4.98
CA VAL A 104 -3.32 8.65 -4.01
C VAL A 104 -4.33 9.49 -3.24
N ASP A 105 -5.60 9.09 -3.28
CA ASP A 105 -6.65 9.75 -2.51
C ASP A 105 -6.69 9.25 -1.07
N TYR A 106 -6.48 7.94 -0.86
CA TYR A 106 -6.48 7.32 0.48
C TYR A 106 -5.32 6.33 0.60
N PHE A 107 -4.44 6.54 1.57
CA PHE A 107 -3.29 5.69 1.84
C PHE A 107 -3.41 5.05 3.22
N PHE A 108 -3.32 3.73 3.28
CA PHE A 108 -3.62 2.93 4.48
C PHE A 108 -2.41 2.17 5.07
N PRO A 109 -1.27 2.80 5.36
CA PRO A 109 -0.13 2.11 5.94
C PRO A 109 -0.44 1.64 7.37
N ASN A 110 0.26 0.61 7.85
CA ASN A 110 0.36 0.41 9.28
C ASN A 110 1.44 1.32 9.89
N TYR A 111 1.41 1.50 11.21
CA TYR A 111 2.33 2.40 11.91
C TYR A 111 3.80 2.01 11.75
N ASP A 112 4.12 0.72 11.86
CA ASP A 112 5.51 0.25 11.80
C ASP A 112 6.10 0.41 10.38
N GLU A 113 5.33 0.10 9.35
CA GLU A 113 5.70 0.35 7.96
C GLU A 113 5.92 1.84 7.71
N ALA A 114 4.98 2.68 8.19
CA ALA A 114 5.07 4.12 8.03
C ALA A 114 6.27 4.72 8.76
N CYS A 115 6.57 4.27 9.98
CA CYS A 115 7.77 4.68 10.72
C CYS A 115 9.05 4.30 9.99
N LEU A 116 9.14 3.07 9.48
CA LEU A 116 10.31 2.61 8.72
C LEU A 116 10.54 3.48 7.48
N MET A 117 9.48 3.74 6.72
CA MET A 117 9.58 4.46 5.45
C MET A 117 9.84 5.96 5.62
N THR A 118 9.32 6.57 6.68
CA THR A 118 9.52 8.00 6.97
C THR A 118 10.77 8.29 7.77
N GLY A 119 11.30 7.32 8.52
CA GLY A 119 12.36 7.50 9.49
C GLY A 119 11.90 8.20 10.78
N GLU A 120 10.61 8.47 10.92
CA GLU A 120 9.99 9.15 12.07
C GLU A 120 9.34 8.13 13.01
N LYS A 121 9.15 8.53 14.28
CA LYS A 121 8.47 7.70 15.30
C LYS A 121 7.29 8.40 15.95
N ASP A 122 7.16 9.69 15.78
CA ASP A 122 5.99 10.43 16.23
C ASP A 122 4.88 10.33 15.20
N GLU A 123 3.68 9.96 15.60
CA GLU A 123 2.55 9.73 14.69
C GLU A 123 2.21 10.94 13.82
N ALA A 124 2.28 12.13 14.41
CA ALA A 124 1.99 13.35 13.67
C ALA A 124 3.07 13.60 12.61
N LYS A 125 4.35 13.44 12.97
CA LYS A 125 5.47 13.61 12.03
C LYS A 125 5.45 12.56 10.92
N VAL A 126 5.16 11.31 11.26
CA VAL A 126 4.98 10.22 10.30
C VAL A 126 3.89 10.57 9.29
N ALA A 127 2.72 10.96 9.80
CA ALA A 127 1.57 11.30 8.95
C ALA A 127 1.82 12.56 8.12
N ASP A 128 2.43 13.60 8.69
CA ASP A 128 2.81 14.83 7.97
C ASP A 128 3.86 14.55 6.88
N LYS A 129 4.83 13.70 7.15
CA LYS A 129 5.82 13.28 6.16
C LYS A 129 5.15 12.56 4.97
N LEU A 130 4.26 11.60 5.22
CA LEU A 130 3.50 10.92 4.18
C LEU A 130 2.59 11.91 3.42
N PHE A 131 1.89 12.78 4.13
CA PHE A 131 1.05 13.81 3.53
C PHE A 131 1.84 14.76 2.62
N SER A 132 3.09 15.04 2.93
CA SER A 132 3.97 15.91 2.13
C SER A 132 4.28 15.35 0.74
N TYR A 133 4.07 14.05 0.49
CA TYR A 133 4.16 13.42 -0.84
C TYR A 133 2.91 13.63 -1.72
N GLY A 134 1.96 14.46 -1.27
CA GLY A 134 0.76 14.79 -2.05
C GLY A 134 -0.42 13.84 -1.83
N ILE A 135 -0.30 12.87 -0.94
CA ILE A 135 -1.40 11.98 -0.55
C ILE A 135 -2.53 12.82 0.07
N LYS A 136 -3.78 12.63 -0.39
CA LYS A 136 -4.90 13.47 0.12
C LYS A 136 -5.36 13.09 1.52
N ASN A 137 -5.42 11.79 1.81
CA ASN A 137 -5.81 11.27 3.11
C ASN A 137 -4.85 10.15 3.52
N VAL A 138 -4.03 10.39 4.53
CA VAL A 138 -3.22 9.36 5.20
C VAL A 138 -4.08 8.76 6.30
N VAL A 139 -4.35 7.47 6.24
CA VAL A 139 -5.14 6.71 7.21
C VAL A 139 -4.26 5.64 7.83
N MET A 140 -3.44 6.03 8.79
CA MET A 140 -2.46 5.16 9.42
C MET A 140 -3.11 4.25 10.48
N LYS A 141 -2.96 2.94 10.32
CA LYS A 141 -3.46 1.93 11.29
C LYS A 141 -2.54 1.91 12.51
N ILE A 142 -3.07 2.23 13.71
CA ILE A 142 -2.32 2.34 14.97
C ILE A 142 -2.71 1.28 16.00
N GLY A 143 -3.00 0.08 15.52
CA GLY A 143 -3.33 -1.08 16.33
C GLY A 143 -4.61 -0.91 17.13
N THR A 144 -4.58 -1.28 18.41
CA THR A 144 -5.73 -1.22 19.32
C THR A 144 -6.27 0.18 19.58
N ARG A 145 -5.52 1.22 19.21
CA ARG A 145 -5.95 2.62 19.29
C ARG A 145 -6.78 3.06 18.09
N GLY A 146 -6.84 2.27 17.01
CA GLY A 146 -7.64 2.54 15.81
C GLY A 146 -6.83 3.10 14.64
N CYS A 147 -7.24 4.24 14.09
CA CYS A 147 -6.58 4.89 12.96
C CYS A 147 -6.27 6.36 13.26
N TYR A 148 -5.07 6.78 12.87
CA TYR A 148 -4.65 8.18 12.83
C TYR A 148 -4.85 8.70 11.40
N ILE A 149 -5.69 9.71 11.24
CA ILE A 149 -6.03 10.26 9.92
C ILE A 149 -5.45 11.66 9.81
N ARG A 150 -4.72 11.92 8.72
CA ARG A 150 -4.18 13.22 8.34
C ARG A 150 -4.65 13.58 6.93
N ASN A 151 -5.29 14.72 6.78
CA ASN A 151 -5.70 15.28 5.50
C ASN A 151 -5.61 16.82 5.51
N LYS A 152 -6.10 17.49 4.47
CA LYS A 152 -6.08 18.95 4.35
C LYS A 152 -6.85 19.68 5.47
N ASP A 153 -7.84 19.02 6.07
CA ASP A 153 -8.70 19.60 7.11
C ASP A 153 -8.10 19.44 8.52
N GLY A 154 -6.99 18.70 8.64
CA GLY A 154 -6.26 18.51 9.89
C GLY A 154 -6.05 17.04 10.24
N VAL A 155 -6.12 16.76 11.54
CA VAL A 155 -5.89 15.43 12.14
C VAL A 155 -7.15 14.95 12.84
N MET A 156 -7.44 13.66 12.69
CA MET A 156 -8.50 12.97 13.41
C MET A 156 -8.04 11.59 13.85
N ILE A 157 -8.45 11.16 15.04
CA ILE A 157 -8.24 9.78 15.51
C ILE A 157 -9.60 9.09 15.54
N VAL A 158 -9.71 7.96 14.81
CA VAL A 158 -10.87 7.08 14.84
C VAL A 158 -10.52 5.89 15.74
N PRO A 159 -11.18 5.73 16.88
CA PRO A 159 -10.84 4.64 17.82
C PRO A 159 -11.19 3.28 17.23
N ALA A 160 -10.47 2.25 17.66
CA ALA A 160 -10.80 0.88 17.31
C ALA A 160 -12.16 0.45 17.91
N CYS A 161 -12.83 -0.46 17.24
CA CYS A 161 -14.05 -1.06 17.76
C CYS A 161 -13.77 -1.78 19.08
N LYS A 162 -14.60 -1.52 20.11
CA LYS A 162 -14.51 -2.19 21.42
C LYS A 162 -15.29 -3.50 21.40
N GLY A 163 -14.83 -4.46 22.20
CA GLY A 163 -15.56 -5.73 22.41
C GLY A 163 -15.39 -6.76 21.29
N ILE A 164 -14.45 -6.56 20.38
CA ILE A 164 -14.08 -7.54 19.37
C ILE A 164 -12.78 -8.20 19.81
N THR A 165 -12.79 -9.51 19.98
CA THR A 165 -11.58 -10.31 20.18
C THR A 165 -11.20 -10.90 18.81
N ALA A 166 -9.98 -10.66 18.38
CA ALA A 166 -9.46 -11.35 17.21
C ALA A 166 -9.31 -12.85 17.53
N VAL A 167 -9.82 -13.70 16.65
CA VAL A 167 -9.77 -15.17 16.77
C VAL A 167 -8.66 -15.69 15.88
#